data_7167dd8d61a612e3e31890a4416ca8d2
#
_entry.id   7167dd8d61a612e3e31890a4416ca8d2
#
_cell.length_a   1.000
_cell.length_b   1.000
_cell.length_c   1.000
_cell.angle_alpha   90.00
_cell.angle_beta   90.00
_cell.angle_gamma   90.00
#
_symmetry.space_group_name_H-M   'P 1'
#
loop_
_entity.id
_entity.type
_entity.pdbx_description
1 polymer ?
#
loop_
_entity_poly.entity_id
_entity_poly.type
_entity_poly.pdbx_seq_one_letter_code
_entity_poly.pdbx_strand_id
1 'polypeptide(L)'
;MTPDDVDREINDNEAEALFSDALDRACGEVGNVSSVLIIPPDITRFHSKAGFLTVIAVKKLAAAGINVKVLPALGTHVPLSNTDREKMFPGIDSSLFYNHDWRKDVVELGRIEKEWVKNITEGAVNYDWPGQVNRRLIDGGFDLIISLGQVVPHEVTGMANHAKNILIGTGGKEAVDKSHFAGAAYGMEKIMGSTDTPVRAMFNEGLSRFGNKLPPVLYALTVLSPSRIKKNPSGKPLNEGFARLVLRGLFSGFGRDCFTRAAALSRKVNINLLDKPIQKAVVYLNPEEFRSAWLGNKAIYRTRMAMADGGELLIIAPGLERFGEDAQIDSLIHRYGYRPAQIVCEKIKTHPDLADNLCAAAHLIHGSSEGRFTIRYCPGPGISHREIESVGYEWGDIGKAVARYNIGNLPEGQNTNSDGEKFFFVQNPALGLWAAENRLLQQCK
;
A
#
# COMPACT_ATOMS: atom_id res chain seq x y z
N MET A 1 -21.28 -13.12 2.20
CA MET A 1 -20.28 -13.29 3.29
C MET A 1 -20.49 -12.21 4.32
N THR A 2 -20.63 -12.58 5.57
CA THR A 2 -20.68 -11.60 6.65
C THR A 2 -19.28 -11.07 6.94
N PRO A 3 -19.06 -9.75 7.08
CA PRO A 3 -17.75 -9.16 7.39
C PRO A 3 -17.22 -9.50 8.79
N ASP A 4 -17.87 -10.39 9.50
CA ASP A 4 -17.67 -10.59 10.95
C ASP A 4 -16.80 -11.78 11.30
N ASP A 5 -16.55 -12.69 10.37
CA ASP A 5 -15.73 -13.87 10.62
C ASP A 5 -14.24 -13.57 10.38
N VAL A 6 -13.60 -13.00 11.40
CA VAL A 6 -12.18 -12.65 11.39
C VAL A 6 -11.24 -13.88 11.44
N ASP A 7 -11.77 -15.05 11.81
CA ASP A 7 -10.99 -16.28 11.97
C ASP A 7 -11.08 -17.20 10.75
N ARG A 8 -11.97 -16.90 9.81
CA ARG A 8 -12.11 -17.67 8.58
C ARG A 8 -10.82 -17.68 7.77
N GLU A 9 -10.43 -18.84 7.31
CA GLU A 9 -9.35 -19.05 6.33
C GLU A 9 -9.95 -19.65 5.06
N ILE A 10 -9.92 -18.90 3.98
CA ILE A 10 -10.37 -19.34 2.65
C ILE A 10 -9.20 -20.04 1.97
N ASN A 11 -9.33 -21.31 1.65
CA ASN A 11 -8.32 -22.06 0.91
C ASN A 11 -8.41 -21.76 -0.60
N ASP A 12 -7.42 -22.24 -1.36
CA ASP A 12 -7.29 -21.91 -2.78
C ASP A 12 -8.45 -22.46 -3.63
N ASN A 13 -8.96 -23.67 -3.34
CA ASN A 13 -10.10 -24.24 -4.05
C ASN A 13 -11.40 -23.43 -3.78
N GLU A 14 -11.61 -23.03 -2.55
CA GLU A 14 -12.75 -22.19 -2.19
C GLU A 14 -12.64 -20.79 -2.83
N ALA A 15 -11.45 -20.21 -2.83
CA ALA A 15 -11.20 -18.92 -3.49
C ALA A 15 -11.45 -18.99 -5.00
N GLU A 16 -11.00 -20.06 -5.65
CA GLU A 16 -11.24 -20.30 -7.07
C GLU A 16 -12.73 -20.45 -7.37
N ALA A 17 -13.47 -21.24 -6.58
CA ALA A 17 -14.91 -21.41 -6.76
C ALA A 17 -15.68 -20.09 -6.59
N LEU A 18 -15.39 -19.33 -5.54
CA LEU A 18 -16.01 -18.04 -5.26
C LEU A 18 -15.72 -17.00 -6.36
N PHE A 19 -14.48 -16.98 -6.86
CA PHE A 19 -14.10 -16.04 -7.90
C PHE A 19 -14.66 -16.42 -9.26
N SER A 20 -14.66 -17.73 -9.60
CA SER A 20 -15.25 -18.25 -10.83
C SER A 20 -16.74 -17.93 -10.93
N ASP A 21 -17.49 -18.10 -9.84
CA ASP A 21 -18.89 -17.73 -9.76
C ASP A 21 -19.10 -16.20 -9.91
N ALA A 22 -18.20 -15.39 -9.34
CA ALA A 22 -18.25 -13.94 -9.53
C ALA A 22 -17.99 -13.51 -10.98
N LEU A 23 -17.08 -14.19 -11.68
CA LEU A 23 -16.81 -13.94 -13.11
C LEU A 23 -18.03 -14.32 -13.97
N ASP A 24 -18.66 -15.47 -13.72
CA ASP A 24 -19.85 -15.90 -14.46
C ASP A 24 -21.00 -14.89 -14.31
N ARG A 25 -21.26 -14.48 -13.07
CA ARG A 25 -22.27 -13.44 -12.80
C ARG A 25 -21.94 -12.11 -13.50
N ALA A 26 -20.68 -11.68 -13.43
CA ALA A 26 -20.27 -10.42 -14.05
C ALA A 26 -20.41 -10.46 -15.58
N CYS A 27 -20.00 -11.56 -16.22
CA CYS A 27 -20.19 -11.73 -17.66
C CYS A 27 -21.68 -11.78 -18.03
N GLY A 28 -22.51 -12.43 -17.21
CA GLY A 28 -23.97 -12.47 -17.42
C GLY A 28 -24.65 -11.12 -17.25
N GLU A 29 -24.20 -10.30 -16.28
CA GLU A 29 -24.72 -8.95 -16.01
C GLU A 29 -24.34 -7.96 -17.13
N VAL A 30 -23.09 -8.02 -17.62
CA VAL A 30 -22.62 -7.17 -18.73
C VAL A 30 -23.21 -7.60 -20.07
N GLY A 31 -23.50 -8.87 -20.26
CA GLY A 31 -24.04 -9.43 -21.49
C GLY A 31 -22.93 -9.91 -22.42
N ASN A 32 -22.98 -9.55 -23.71
CA ASN A 32 -22.07 -10.05 -24.75
C ASN A 32 -20.60 -9.65 -24.50
N VAL A 33 -19.92 -10.34 -23.58
CA VAL A 33 -18.51 -10.13 -23.28
C VAL A 33 -17.64 -10.93 -24.23
N SER A 34 -16.89 -10.26 -25.07
CA SER A 34 -15.95 -10.83 -26.05
C SER A 34 -14.48 -10.49 -25.72
N SER A 35 -14.24 -9.42 -24.94
CA SER A 35 -12.90 -8.92 -24.64
C SER A 35 -12.82 -8.37 -23.21
N VAL A 36 -11.81 -8.79 -22.45
CA VAL A 36 -11.64 -8.45 -21.03
C VAL A 36 -10.23 -7.93 -20.75
N LEU A 37 -10.14 -6.84 -20.01
CA LEU A 37 -8.87 -6.34 -19.45
C LEU A 37 -8.78 -6.67 -17.96
N ILE A 38 -7.75 -7.40 -17.55
CA ILE A 38 -7.48 -7.71 -16.14
C ILE A 38 -6.41 -6.74 -15.61
N ILE A 39 -6.68 -6.10 -14.48
CA ILE A 39 -5.80 -5.12 -13.84
C ILE A 39 -5.40 -5.63 -12.44
N PRO A 40 -4.38 -6.52 -12.35
CA PRO A 40 -3.79 -6.90 -11.08
C PRO A 40 -2.81 -5.83 -10.59
N PRO A 41 -2.41 -5.83 -9.31
CA PRO A 41 -1.28 -5.02 -8.82
C PRO A 41 0.05 -5.55 -9.35
N ASP A 42 1.14 -4.83 -9.06
CA ASP A 42 2.51 -5.23 -9.38
C ASP A 42 3.10 -6.25 -8.39
N ILE A 43 4.37 -6.63 -8.61
CA ILE A 43 5.11 -7.62 -7.80
C ILE A 43 5.24 -7.23 -6.31
N THR A 44 5.21 -5.94 -5.98
CA THR A 44 5.27 -5.49 -4.58
C THR A 44 4.08 -5.97 -3.75
N ARG A 45 3.02 -6.45 -4.42
CA ARG A 45 1.84 -7.06 -3.83
C ARG A 45 1.73 -8.56 -4.13
N PHE A 46 2.87 -9.24 -4.33
CA PHE A 46 2.92 -10.67 -4.64
C PHE A 46 2.03 -11.52 -3.72
N HIS A 47 2.07 -11.27 -2.43
CA HIS A 47 1.31 -12.01 -1.43
C HIS A 47 -0.20 -11.73 -1.41
N SER A 48 -0.69 -10.79 -2.24
CA SER A 48 -2.11 -10.36 -2.24
C SER A 48 -3.11 -11.39 -2.78
N LYS A 49 -2.67 -12.53 -3.28
CA LYS A 49 -3.46 -13.52 -4.04
C LYS A 49 -4.00 -12.99 -5.40
N ALA A 50 -3.68 -11.74 -5.78
CA ALA A 50 -4.13 -11.19 -7.07
C ALA A 50 -3.52 -11.92 -8.26
N GLY A 51 -2.27 -12.38 -8.17
CA GLY A 51 -1.65 -13.20 -9.21
C GLY A 51 -2.41 -14.54 -9.42
N PHE A 52 -2.71 -15.22 -8.34
CA PHE A 52 -3.53 -16.45 -8.35
C PHE A 52 -4.91 -16.22 -9.00
N LEU A 53 -5.62 -15.16 -8.61
CA LEU A 53 -6.91 -14.82 -9.21
C LEU A 53 -6.77 -14.43 -10.70
N THR A 54 -5.68 -13.76 -11.08
CA THR A 54 -5.39 -13.44 -12.49
C THR A 54 -5.27 -14.71 -13.33
N VAL A 55 -4.54 -15.73 -12.82
CA VAL A 55 -4.39 -17.02 -13.51
C VAL A 55 -5.73 -17.70 -13.71
N ILE A 56 -6.60 -17.71 -12.69
CA ILE A 56 -7.96 -18.28 -12.78
C ILE A 56 -8.77 -17.52 -13.84
N ALA A 57 -8.78 -16.18 -13.79
CA ALA A 57 -9.55 -15.37 -14.73
C ALA A 57 -9.10 -15.62 -16.19
N VAL A 58 -7.78 -15.58 -16.45
CA VAL A 58 -7.24 -15.83 -17.80
C VAL A 58 -7.65 -17.19 -18.32
N LYS A 59 -7.46 -18.26 -17.53
CA LYS A 59 -7.82 -19.63 -17.94
C LYS A 59 -9.31 -19.78 -18.21
N LYS A 60 -10.15 -19.31 -17.30
CA LYS A 60 -11.61 -19.44 -17.40
C LYS A 60 -12.18 -18.66 -18.59
N LEU A 61 -11.78 -17.41 -18.75
CA LEU A 61 -12.27 -16.55 -19.82
C LEU A 61 -11.77 -17.01 -21.20
N ALA A 62 -10.50 -17.41 -21.30
CA ALA A 62 -9.96 -17.98 -22.54
C ALA A 62 -10.66 -19.29 -22.94
N ALA A 63 -10.98 -20.18 -21.97
CA ALA A 63 -11.76 -21.39 -22.23
C ALA A 63 -13.19 -21.10 -22.73
N ALA A 64 -13.75 -19.93 -22.37
CA ALA A 64 -15.02 -19.44 -22.89
C ALA A 64 -14.90 -18.70 -24.25
N GLY A 65 -13.71 -18.66 -24.85
CA GLY A 65 -13.46 -17.97 -26.13
C GLY A 65 -13.36 -16.45 -26.03
N ILE A 66 -13.23 -15.90 -24.82
CA ILE A 66 -13.12 -14.47 -24.55
C ILE A 66 -11.66 -14.03 -24.71
N ASN A 67 -11.42 -12.94 -25.44
CA ASN A 67 -10.09 -12.35 -25.57
C ASN A 67 -9.68 -11.67 -24.26
N VAL A 68 -8.51 -12.05 -23.73
CA VAL A 68 -8.03 -11.52 -22.44
C VAL A 68 -6.71 -10.80 -22.61
N LYS A 69 -6.58 -9.65 -21.97
CA LYS A 69 -5.31 -8.95 -21.77
C LYS A 69 -5.11 -8.60 -20.30
N VAL A 70 -3.85 -8.47 -19.91
CA VAL A 70 -3.45 -8.15 -18.53
C VAL A 70 -2.64 -6.87 -18.53
N LEU A 71 -3.06 -5.89 -17.74
CA LEU A 71 -2.36 -4.62 -17.52
C LEU A 71 -2.06 -4.45 -16.04
N PRO A 72 -0.87 -4.81 -15.54
CA PRO A 72 -0.51 -4.60 -14.15
C PRO A 72 -0.60 -3.12 -13.76
N ALA A 73 -1.20 -2.85 -12.62
CA ALA A 73 -1.36 -1.51 -12.05
C ALA A 73 -0.04 -1.06 -11.39
N LEU A 74 0.86 -0.51 -12.19
CA LEU A 74 2.22 -0.13 -11.76
C LEU A 74 2.26 1.23 -11.04
N GLY A 75 1.28 2.11 -11.29
CA GLY A 75 1.43 3.50 -10.89
C GLY A 75 2.68 4.10 -11.53
N THR A 76 3.62 4.56 -10.71
CA THR A 76 4.92 5.09 -11.17
C THR A 76 6.08 4.10 -11.02
N HIS A 77 5.79 2.84 -10.63
CA HIS A 77 6.81 1.80 -10.49
C HIS A 77 7.33 1.33 -11.85
N VAL A 78 8.48 0.66 -11.81
CA VAL A 78 9.09 0.06 -13.01
C VAL A 78 8.26 -1.12 -13.54
N PRO A 79 8.29 -1.38 -14.86
CA PRO A 79 7.64 -2.54 -15.45
C PRO A 79 8.13 -3.85 -14.83
N LEU A 80 7.24 -4.85 -14.78
CA LEU A 80 7.59 -6.19 -14.31
C LEU A 80 8.64 -6.84 -15.21
N SER A 81 9.68 -7.39 -14.62
CA SER A 81 10.62 -8.26 -15.33
C SER A 81 9.94 -9.57 -15.75
N ASN A 82 10.58 -10.33 -16.65
CA ASN A 82 10.09 -11.66 -17.02
C ASN A 82 10.03 -12.58 -15.81
N THR A 83 11.03 -12.51 -14.93
CA THR A 83 11.07 -13.29 -13.69
C THR A 83 9.93 -12.93 -12.75
N ASP A 84 9.63 -11.64 -12.59
CA ASP A 84 8.52 -11.19 -11.75
C ASP A 84 7.17 -11.64 -12.32
N ARG A 85 7.01 -11.57 -13.64
CA ARG A 85 5.79 -12.06 -14.32
C ARG A 85 5.58 -13.53 -14.09
N GLU A 86 6.60 -14.36 -14.33
CA GLU A 86 6.49 -15.80 -14.13
C GLU A 86 6.22 -16.16 -12.66
N LYS A 87 6.87 -15.45 -11.73
CA LYS A 87 6.65 -15.64 -10.28
C LYS A 87 5.22 -15.30 -9.87
N MET A 88 4.67 -14.18 -10.37
CA MET A 88 3.37 -13.65 -9.95
C MET A 88 2.20 -14.28 -10.72
N PHE A 89 2.43 -14.60 -12.01
CA PHE A 89 1.39 -15.09 -12.96
C PHE A 89 1.86 -16.34 -13.69
N PRO A 90 2.15 -17.44 -12.97
CA PRO A 90 2.76 -18.63 -13.56
C PRO A 90 1.91 -19.22 -14.69
N GLY A 91 2.57 -19.50 -15.82
CA GLY A 91 1.96 -20.13 -16.98
C GLY A 91 1.03 -19.23 -17.81
N ILE A 92 1.04 -17.91 -17.60
CA ILE A 92 0.36 -16.95 -18.49
C ILE A 92 1.32 -16.50 -19.59
N ASP A 93 0.87 -16.60 -20.83
CA ASP A 93 1.63 -16.18 -22.01
C ASP A 93 2.00 -14.68 -21.90
N SER A 94 3.27 -14.37 -22.13
CA SER A 94 3.79 -13.01 -22.07
C SER A 94 3.15 -12.05 -23.08
N SER A 95 2.62 -12.54 -24.19
CA SER A 95 1.91 -11.76 -25.21
C SER A 95 0.58 -11.19 -24.73
N LEU A 96 0.05 -11.70 -23.62
CA LEU A 96 -1.19 -11.20 -23.02
C LEU A 96 -0.93 -9.94 -22.19
N PHE A 97 0.32 -9.63 -21.82
CA PHE A 97 0.63 -8.51 -20.96
C PHE A 97 0.83 -7.20 -21.73
N TYR A 98 0.19 -6.16 -21.24
CA TYR A 98 0.55 -4.77 -21.55
C TYR A 98 1.46 -4.22 -20.44
N ASN A 99 2.35 -3.31 -20.81
CA ASN A 99 3.07 -2.49 -19.86
C ASN A 99 2.31 -1.16 -19.67
N HIS A 100 2.37 -0.63 -18.46
CA HIS A 100 1.87 0.70 -18.16
C HIS A 100 3.06 1.68 -18.19
N ASP A 101 3.05 2.62 -19.14
CA ASP A 101 3.95 3.77 -19.13
C ASP A 101 3.16 5.02 -18.68
N TRP A 102 3.32 5.36 -17.40
CA TRP A 102 2.62 6.49 -16.78
C TRP A 102 2.98 7.86 -17.36
N ARG A 103 4.01 7.93 -18.20
CA ARG A 103 4.42 9.16 -18.90
C ARG A 103 3.79 9.31 -20.28
N LYS A 104 3.49 8.20 -20.97
CA LYS A 104 3.10 8.20 -22.38
C LYS A 104 1.73 7.60 -22.64
N ASP A 105 1.32 6.62 -21.83
CA ASP A 105 0.14 5.80 -22.12
C ASP A 105 -1.11 6.26 -21.37
N VAL A 106 -1.12 7.46 -20.84
CA VAL A 106 -2.24 7.97 -20.04
C VAL A 106 -3.11 8.93 -20.82
N VAL A 107 -4.39 8.92 -20.49
CA VAL A 107 -5.39 9.90 -20.94
C VAL A 107 -6.10 10.48 -19.72
N GLU A 108 -6.50 11.74 -19.82
CA GLU A 108 -7.29 12.40 -18.79
C GLU A 108 -8.78 12.16 -19.05
N LEU A 109 -9.47 11.56 -18.10
CA LEU A 109 -10.91 11.37 -18.12
C LEU A 109 -11.65 12.67 -17.86
N GLY A 110 -11.11 13.49 -16.99
CA GLY A 110 -11.64 14.76 -16.55
C GLY A 110 -10.89 15.27 -15.33
N ARG A 111 -11.28 16.43 -14.82
CA ARG A 111 -10.57 17.13 -13.74
C ARG A 111 -11.53 17.52 -12.63
N ILE A 112 -11.13 17.26 -11.38
CA ILE A 112 -11.83 17.71 -10.20
C ILE A 112 -11.28 19.10 -9.86
N GLU A 113 -12.18 20.07 -9.72
CA GLU A 113 -11.85 21.47 -9.55
C GLU A 113 -11.15 21.75 -8.22
N LYS A 114 -10.21 22.68 -8.20
CA LYS A 114 -9.41 23.05 -7.03
C LYS A 114 -10.26 23.45 -5.81
N GLU A 115 -11.39 24.12 -6.02
CA GLU A 115 -12.26 24.54 -4.91
C GLU A 115 -12.88 23.34 -4.19
N TRP A 116 -13.27 22.31 -4.94
CA TRP A 116 -13.75 21.06 -4.35
C TRP A 116 -12.64 20.33 -3.61
N VAL A 117 -11.43 20.20 -4.23
CA VAL A 117 -10.27 19.56 -3.60
C VAL A 117 -9.86 20.30 -2.33
N LYS A 118 -9.80 21.64 -2.38
CA LYS A 118 -9.49 22.49 -1.22
C LYS A 118 -10.49 22.28 -0.08
N ASN A 119 -11.77 22.20 -0.41
CA ASN A 119 -12.83 22.03 0.59
C ASN A 119 -12.70 20.68 1.32
N ILE A 120 -12.58 19.55 0.58
CA ILE A 120 -12.48 18.23 1.21
C ILE A 120 -11.18 18.01 1.96
N THR A 121 -10.12 18.73 1.59
CA THR A 121 -8.81 18.69 2.28
C THR A 121 -8.68 19.73 3.39
N GLU A 122 -9.78 20.40 3.76
CA GLU A 122 -9.79 21.47 4.80
C GLU A 122 -8.74 22.55 4.53
N GLY A 123 -8.46 22.83 3.25
CA GLY A 123 -7.47 23.82 2.83
C GLY A 123 -6.02 23.31 2.81
N ALA A 124 -5.75 22.05 3.10
CA ALA A 124 -4.40 21.50 3.10
C ALA A 124 -3.71 21.60 1.74
N VAL A 125 -4.49 21.51 0.65
CA VAL A 125 -4.02 21.74 -0.71
C VAL A 125 -5.00 22.58 -1.53
N ASN A 126 -4.48 23.24 -2.59
CA ASN A 126 -5.27 24.13 -3.44
C ASN A 126 -4.87 23.98 -4.92
N TYR A 127 -5.30 22.89 -5.54
CA TYR A 127 -5.05 22.58 -6.96
C TYR A 127 -6.15 21.67 -7.51
N ASP A 128 -6.31 21.67 -8.84
CA ASP A 128 -7.16 20.71 -9.54
C ASP A 128 -6.53 19.31 -9.48
N TRP A 129 -7.36 18.27 -9.40
CA TRP A 129 -6.89 16.90 -9.48
C TRP A 129 -7.39 16.21 -10.75
N PRO A 130 -6.48 15.68 -11.62
CA PRO A 130 -6.89 15.01 -12.85
C PRO A 130 -7.22 13.53 -12.58
N GLY A 131 -8.36 13.08 -13.09
CA GLY A 131 -8.66 11.66 -13.21
C GLY A 131 -7.95 11.10 -14.44
N GLN A 132 -6.83 10.44 -14.27
CA GLN A 132 -6.01 9.88 -15.35
C GLN A 132 -6.00 8.36 -15.30
N VAL A 133 -6.04 7.72 -16.48
CA VAL A 133 -5.95 6.26 -16.64
C VAL A 133 -5.11 5.90 -17.85
N ASN A 134 -4.61 4.67 -17.91
CA ASN A 134 -3.98 4.16 -19.12
C ASN A 134 -4.99 4.15 -20.27
N ARG A 135 -4.57 4.65 -21.44
CA ARG A 135 -5.44 4.74 -22.64
C ARG A 135 -6.09 3.43 -23.05
N ARG A 136 -5.47 2.28 -22.72
CA ARG A 136 -6.03 0.95 -23.00
C ARG A 136 -7.38 0.70 -22.34
N LEU A 137 -7.67 1.39 -21.23
CA LEU A 137 -8.97 1.28 -20.56
C LEU A 137 -10.11 1.90 -21.39
N ILE A 138 -9.78 2.82 -22.32
CA ILE A 138 -10.74 3.51 -23.19
C ILE A 138 -10.65 2.99 -24.62
N ASP A 139 -9.44 2.98 -25.19
CA ASP A 139 -9.21 2.71 -26.61
C ASP A 139 -8.99 1.21 -26.89
N GLY A 140 -8.92 0.37 -25.85
CA GLY A 140 -8.56 -1.03 -26.00
C GLY A 140 -9.67 -1.96 -26.51
N GLY A 141 -10.91 -1.48 -26.64
CA GLY A 141 -12.04 -2.27 -27.12
C GLY A 141 -12.45 -3.40 -26.17
N PHE A 142 -12.33 -3.19 -24.87
CA PHE A 142 -12.74 -4.15 -23.85
C PHE A 142 -14.20 -3.94 -23.44
N ASP A 143 -14.93 -5.05 -23.25
CA ASP A 143 -16.32 -5.02 -22.81
C ASP A 143 -16.41 -5.00 -21.26
N LEU A 144 -15.36 -5.51 -20.58
CA LEU A 144 -15.29 -5.61 -19.13
C LEU A 144 -13.85 -5.38 -18.66
N ILE A 145 -13.69 -4.66 -17.57
CA ILE A 145 -12.44 -4.55 -16.80
C ILE A 145 -12.59 -5.35 -15.52
N ILE A 146 -11.55 -6.13 -15.16
CA ILE A 146 -11.47 -6.85 -13.87
C ILE A 146 -10.33 -6.28 -13.07
N SER A 147 -10.61 -5.53 -12.00
CA SER A 147 -9.62 -4.96 -11.10
C SER A 147 -9.42 -5.87 -9.89
N LEU A 148 -8.20 -6.34 -9.70
CA LEU A 148 -7.83 -7.30 -8.65
C LEU A 148 -6.91 -6.66 -7.60
N GLY A 149 -6.97 -7.15 -6.37
CA GLY A 149 -5.95 -6.89 -5.37
C GLY A 149 -6.46 -6.75 -3.94
N GLN A 150 -5.51 -6.50 -3.04
CA GLN A 150 -5.73 -6.51 -1.60
C GLN A 150 -6.25 -5.16 -1.09
N VAL A 151 -7.20 -5.21 -0.18
CA VAL A 151 -7.59 -4.08 0.67
C VAL A 151 -6.86 -4.19 2.00
N VAL A 152 -6.01 -3.20 2.28
CA VAL A 152 -5.13 -3.13 3.45
C VAL A 152 -4.95 -1.66 3.83
N PRO A 153 -4.66 -1.30 5.10
CA PRO A 153 -4.36 0.07 5.49
C PRO A 153 -3.29 0.70 4.61
N HIS A 154 -3.47 1.97 4.24
CA HIS A 154 -2.63 2.68 3.29
C HIS A 154 -2.44 4.15 3.69
N GLU A 155 -1.20 4.63 3.66
CA GLU A 155 -0.75 5.94 4.13
C GLU A 155 -1.36 7.13 3.38
N VAL A 156 -1.73 6.94 2.11
CA VAL A 156 -2.25 8.02 1.26
C VAL A 156 -3.78 8.02 1.20
N THR A 157 -4.39 6.84 1.13
CA THR A 157 -5.83 6.71 0.83
C THR A 157 -6.64 6.10 1.96
N GLY A 158 -6.01 5.86 3.09
CA GLY A 158 -6.59 5.17 4.24
C GLY A 158 -6.64 3.66 4.07
N MET A 159 -7.29 3.18 3.01
CA MET A 159 -7.34 1.78 2.59
C MET A 159 -6.94 1.66 1.12
N ALA A 160 -6.19 0.61 0.76
CA ALA A 160 -5.71 0.36 -0.61
C ALA A 160 -6.83 -0.12 -1.54
N ASN A 161 -6.53 -0.16 -2.83
CA ASN A 161 -7.33 -0.75 -3.92
C ASN A 161 -8.64 -0.03 -4.28
N HIS A 162 -9.54 -0.70 -5.02
CA HIS A 162 -10.76 -0.16 -5.62
C HIS A 162 -10.45 1.00 -6.59
N ALA A 163 -11.12 2.16 -6.48
CA ALA A 163 -10.90 3.34 -7.32
C ALA A 163 -9.41 3.74 -7.44
N LYS A 164 -8.61 3.53 -6.37
CA LYS A 164 -7.16 3.76 -6.41
C LYS A 164 -6.46 2.88 -7.44
N ASN A 165 -6.83 1.61 -7.56
CA ASN A 165 -6.19 0.71 -8.51
C ASN A 165 -6.38 1.17 -9.96
N ILE A 166 -7.54 1.73 -10.28
CA ILE A 166 -7.87 2.31 -11.58
C ILE A 166 -7.15 3.66 -11.78
N LEU A 167 -7.43 4.66 -10.93
CA LEU A 167 -7.03 6.05 -11.15
C LEU A 167 -5.56 6.34 -10.80
N ILE A 168 -4.93 5.53 -9.97
CA ILE A 168 -3.53 5.66 -9.56
C ILE A 168 -2.69 4.51 -10.10
N GLY A 169 -3.19 3.28 -10.00
CA GLY A 169 -2.47 2.10 -10.49
C GLY A 169 -2.27 2.11 -12.01
N THR A 170 -3.20 2.69 -12.77
CA THR A 170 -3.10 2.92 -14.21
C THR A 170 -3.04 4.41 -14.58
N GLY A 171 -2.84 5.28 -13.59
CA GLY A 171 -2.84 6.72 -13.75
C GLY A 171 -1.50 7.32 -14.17
N GLY A 172 -1.51 8.63 -14.37
CA GLY A 172 -0.32 9.41 -14.73
C GLY A 172 0.35 10.09 -13.53
N LYS A 173 1.52 10.67 -13.80
CA LYS A 173 2.34 11.36 -12.79
C LYS A 173 1.55 12.41 -11.99
N GLU A 174 0.80 13.27 -12.67
CA GLU A 174 0.08 14.37 -12.02
C GLU A 174 -0.97 13.86 -11.03
N ALA A 175 -1.75 12.84 -11.41
CA ALA A 175 -2.75 12.24 -10.54
C ALA A 175 -2.11 11.58 -9.29
N VAL A 176 -0.99 10.86 -9.50
CA VAL A 176 -0.24 10.22 -8.43
C VAL A 176 0.35 11.26 -7.48
N ASP A 177 1.14 12.20 -8.01
CA ASP A 177 1.83 13.23 -7.25
C ASP A 177 0.88 14.05 -6.39
N LYS A 178 -0.17 14.60 -6.99
CA LYS A 178 -1.15 15.44 -6.31
C LYS A 178 -1.94 14.67 -5.25
N SER A 179 -2.34 13.43 -5.51
CA SER A 179 -3.06 12.63 -4.51
C SER A 179 -2.18 12.24 -3.33
N HIS A 180 -0.91 11.87 -3.58
CA HIS A 180 0.03 11.51 -2.52
C HIS A 180 0.34 12.72 -1.64
N PHE A 181 0.57 13.87 -2.25
CA PHE A 181 0.82 15.10 -1.50
C PHE A 181 -0.42 15.57 -0.74
N ALA A 182 -1.61 15.47 -1.32
CA ALA A 182 -2.85 15.80 -0.59
C ALA A 182 -3.01 14.96 0.69
N GLY A 183 -2.71 13.66 0.60
CA GLY A 183 -2.74 12.77 1.77
C GLY A 183 -1.72 13.14 2.83
N ALA A 184 -0.49 13.44 2.42
CA ALA A 184 0.58 13.83 3.32
C ALA A 184 0.30 15.18 4.01
N ALA A 185 -0.12 16.19 3.23
CA ALA A 185 -0.43 17.52 3.74
C ALA A 185 -1.66 17.56 4.66
N TYR A 186 -2.69 16.72 4.38
CA TYR A 186 -3.86 16.59 5.24
C TYR A 186 -3.53 15.93 6.59
N GLY A 187 -2.55 15.05 6.60
CA GLY A 187 -2.06 14.38 7.80
C GLY A 187 -2.33 12.88 7.80
N MET A 188 -1.27 12.11 7.71
CA MET A 188 -1.32 10.66 7.58
C MET A 188 -2.04 9.98 8.76
N GLU A 189 -1.93 10.51 9.98
CA GLU A 189 -2.59 9.96 11.16
C GLU A 189 -4.12 10.09 11.09
N LYS A 190 -4.65 11.07 10.33
CA LYS A 190 -6.08 11.21 10.05
C LYS A 190 -6.57 10.26 8.95
N ILE A 191 -5.64 9.73 8.14
CA ILE A 191 -5.94 8.94 6.93
C ILE A 191 -5.81 7.43 7.18
N MET A 192 -4.70 7.01 7.76
CA MET A 192 -4.28 5.61 7.81
C MET A 192 -5.35 4.69 8.44
N GLY A 193 -5.82 3.69 7.66
CA GLY A 193 -6.84 2.74 8.10
C GLY A 193 -8.28 3.26 8.05
N SER A 194 -8.52 4.52 7.66
CA SER A 194 -9.86 5.08 7.43
C SER A 194 -10.38 4.77 6.02
N THR A 195 -11.69 4.68 5.86
CA THR A 195 -12.37 4.58 4.55
C THR A 195 -12.87 5.94 4.05
N ASP A 196 -12.98 6.91 4.95
CA ASP A 196 -13.48 8.25 4.68
C ASP A 196 -12.33 9.25 4.80
N THR A 197 -11.57 9.38 3.71
CA THR A 197 -10.42 10.27 3.60
C THR A 197 -10.61 11.22 2.42
N PRO A 198 -10.02 12.42 2.45
CA PRO A 198 -10.07 13.35 1.33
C PRO A 198 -9.59 12.71 0.02
N VAL A 199 -8.48 11.97 0.07
CA VAL A 199 -7.91 11.32 -1.11
C VAL A 199 -8.84 10.23 -1.64
N ARG A 200 -9.46 9.44 -0.75
CA ARG A 200 -10.48 8.46 -1.16
C ARG A 200 -11.70 9.14 -1.78
N ALA A 201 -12.12 10.26 -1.23
CA ALA A 201 -13.20 11.06 -1.78
C ALA A 201 -12.87 11.57 -3.19
N MET A 202 -11.64 12.06 -3.44
CA MET A 202 -11.17 12.46 -4.77
C MET A 202 -11.30 11.32 -5.78
N PHE A 203 -10.88 10.12 -5.44
CA PHE A 203 -10.95 8.97 -6.34
C PHE A 203 -12.38 8.52 -6.60
N ASN A 204 -13.22 8.51 -5.57
CA ASN A 204 -14.63 8.16 -5.72
C ASN A 204 -15.37 9.19 -6.60
N GLU A 205 -15.10 10.48 -6.39
CA GLU A 205 -15.65 11.56 -7.18
C GLU A 205 -15.19 11.48 -8.64
N GLY A 206 -13.90 11.19 -8.87
CA GLY A 206 -13.34 10.98 -10.20
C GLY A 206 -14.06 9.85 -10.96
N LEU A 207 -14.28 8.70 -10.32
CA LEU A 207 -15.04 7.62 -10.94
C LEU A 207 -16.54 7.95 -11.08
N SER A 208 -17.12 8.67 -10.13
CA SER A 208 -18.52 9.08 -10.20
C SER A 208 -18.79 10.00 -11.40
N ARG A 209 -17.91 10.99 -11.61
CA ARG A 209 -18.07 11.97 -12.71
C ARG A 209 -17.65 11.43 -14.07
N PHE A 210 -16.58 10.64 -14.11
CA PHE A 210 -15.90 10.29 -15.36
C PHE A 210 -15.86 8.79 -15.66
N GLY A 211 -16.30 7.93 -14.72
CA GLY A 211 -16.23 6.49 -14.85
C GLY A 211 -17.11 5.90 -15.95
N ASN A 212 -18.12 6.65 -16.41
CA ASN A 212 -18.95 6.27 -17.56
C ASN A 212 -18.19 6.23 -18.90
N LYS A 213 -16.97 6.76 -18.94
CA LYS A 213 -16.05 6.63 -20.08
C LYS A 213 -15.30 5.31 -20.12
N LEU A 214 -15.37 4.53 -19.05
CA LEU A 214 -14.72 3.21 -18.91
C LEU A 214 -15.73 2.10 -19.16
N PRO A 215 -15.31 0.93 -19.65
CA PRO A 215 -16.10 -0.28 -19.55
C PRO A 215 -16.50 -0.57 -18.08
N PRO A 216 -17.56 -1.35 -17.83
CA PRO A 216 -17.88 -1.81 -16.48
C PRO A 216 -16.66 -2.39 -15.78
N VAL A 217 -16.46 -2.06 -14.50
CA VAL A 217 -15.31 -2.53 -13.71
C VAL A 217 -15.78 -3.48 -12.63
N LEU A 218 -15.51 -4.78 -12.80
CA LEU A 218 -15.64 -5.76 -11.74
C LEU A 218 -14.44 -5.66 -10.80
N TYR A 219 -14.67 -5.33 -9.56
CA TYR A 219 -13.65 -5.42 -8.52
C TYR A 219 -13.68 -6.80 -7.87
N ALA A 220 -12.51 -7.42 -7.68
CA ALA A 220 -12.35 -8.61 -6.84
C ALA A 220 -11.25 -8.35 -5.82
N LEU A 221 -11.66 -8.10 -4.60
CA LEU A 221 -10.89 -7.53 -3.52
C LEU A 221 -10.58 -8.59 -2.46
N THR A 222 -9.31 -8.84 -2.24
CA THR A 222 -8.83 -9.77 -1.22
C THR A 222 -8.56 -9.06 0.10
N VAL A 223 -8.79 -9.75 1.21
CA VAL A 223 -8.32 -9.36 2.54
C VAL A 223 -7.48 -10.50 3.09
N LEU A 224 -6.22 -10.22 3.36
CA LEU A 224 -5.28 -11.18 3.95
C LEU A 224 -4.81 -10.69 5.30
N SER A 225 -4.46 -11.63 6.18
CA SER A 225 -3.75 -11.36 7.43
C SER A 225 -2.87 -12.55 7.80
N PRO A 226 -1.94 -12.39 8.75
CA PRO A 226 -1.22 -13.52 9.31
C PRO A 226 -2.18 -14.59 9.83
N SER A 227 -1.83 -15.88 9.62
CA SER A 227 -2.57 -16.99 10.21
C SER A 227 -2.45 -16.94 11.74
N ARG A 228 -3.55 -17.12 12.44
CA ARG A 228 -3.57 -17.24 13.91
C ARG A 228 -3.22 -18.66 14.37
N ILE A 229 -3.14 -19.62 13.45
CA ILE A 229 -2.77 -21.01 13.74
C ILE A 229 -1.25 -21.07 13.91
N LYS A 230 -0.80 -21.13 15.16
CA LYS A 230 0.64 -21.21 15.51
C LYS A 230 1.21 -22.63 15.48
N LYS A 231 0.36 -23.66 15.32
CA LYS A 231 0.78 -25.08 15.31
C LYS A 231 0.14 -25.81 14.14
N ASN A 232 0.85 -26.77 13.56
CA ASN A 232 0.26 -27.68 12.57
C ASN A 232 -0.70 -28.70 13.26
N PRO A 233 -1.49 -29.47 12.49
CA PRO A 233 -2.41 -30.48 13.05
C PRO A 233 -1.71 -31.54 13.92
N SER A 234 -0.37 -31.74 13.78
CA SER A 234 0.44 -32.63 14.62
C SER A 234 1.02 -31.94 15.85
N GLY A 235 0.60 -30.71 16.18
CA GLY A 235 1.00 -29.99 17.40
C GLY A 235 2.40 -29.35 17.35
N LYS A 236 3.15 -29.50 16.23
CA LYS A 236 4.47 -28.84 16.07
C LYS A 236 4.26 -27.37 15.72
N PRO A 237 5.08 -26.45 16.26
CA PRO A 237 5.09 -25.06 15.83
C PRO A 237 5.26 -25.00 14.30
N LEU A 238 4.46 -24.20 13.63
CA LEU A 238 4.72 -23.86 12.23
C LEU A 238 6.00 -23.04 12.20
N ASN A 239 6.97 -23.52 11.43
CA ASN A 239 8.31 -22.94 11.37
C ASN A 239 8.28 -21.43 11.13
N GLU A 240 8.95 -20.77 11.94
CA GLU A 240 9.27 -19.47 12.40
C GLU A 240 10.08 -18.68 11.39
N GLY A 241 9.55 -18.30 10.30
CA GLY A 241 10.28 -17.37 9.43
C GLY A 241 9.41 -16.14 9.09
N PHE A 242 8.24 -16.39 8.62
CA PHE A 242 7.22 -15.34 8.32
C PHE A 242 5.86 -15.93 8.63
N ALA A 243 5.04 -15.19 9.36
CA ALA A 243 3.67 -15.59 9.59
C ALA A 243 2.99 -15.88 8.24
N ARG A 244 2.53 -17.11 8.04
CA ARG A 244 1.81 -17.50 6.82
C ARG A 244 0.61 -16.58 6.64
N LEU A 245 0.59 -15.82 5.54
CA LEU A 245 -0.57 -15.02 5.18
C LEU A 245 -1.69 -15.92 4.65
N VAL A 246 -2.89 -15.69 5.14
CA VAL A 246 -4.09 -16.43 4.76
C VAL A 246 -5.15 -15.48 4.22
N LEU A 247 -5.95 -15.97 3.27
CA LEU A 247 -7.07 -15.24 2.72
C LEU A 247 -8.25 -15.27 3.71
N ARG A 248 -8.60 -14.12 4.27
CA ARG A 248 -9.72 -13.93 5.21
C ARG A 248 -11.03 -13.64 4.49
N GLY A 249 -10.97 -12.99 3.35
CA GLY A 249 -12.14 -12.62 2.56
C GLY A 249 -11.82 -12.34 1.11
N LEU A 250 -12.79 -12.64 0.26
CA LEU A 250 -12.83 -12.28 -1.16
C LEU A 250 -14.17 -11.59 -1.43
N PHE A 251 -14.12 -10.33 -1.86
CA PHE A 251 -15.28 -9.49 -2.08
C PHE A 251 -15.30 -9.02 -3.54
N SER A 252 -16.36 -9.34 -4.26
CA SER A 252 -16.50 -8.97 -5.66
C SER A 252 -17.78 -8.18 -5.92
N GLY A 253 -17.74 -7.28 -6.91
CA GLY A 253 -18.86 -6.48 -7.36
C GLY A 253 -18.44 -5.27 -8.20
N PHE A 254 -19.39 -4.64 -8.86
CA PHE A 254 -19.16 -3.46 -9.72
C PHE A 254 -19.13 -2.14 -8.93
N GLY A 255 -19.72 -2.10 -7.76
CA GLY A 255 -19.87 -0.87 -6.99
C GLY A 255 -18.94 -0.78 -5.77
N ARG A 256 -19.14 0.27 -4.98
CA ARG A 256 -18.37 0.56 -3.77
C ARG A 256 -18.63 -0.43 -2.62
N ASP A 257 -19.75 -1.14 -2.63
CA ASP A 257 -20.14 -2.05 -1.53
C ASP A 257 -19.09 -3.14 -1.28
N CYS A 258 -18.54 -3.76 -2.33
CA CYS A 258 -17.49 -4.77 -2.19
C CYS A 258 -16.26 -4.20 -1.48
N PHE A 259 -15.88 -2.94 -1.75
CA PHE A 259 -14.78 -2.26 -1.06
C PHE A 259 -15.13 -1.95 0.40
N THR A 260 -16.32 -1.46 0.68
CA THR A 260 -16.76 -1.15 2.05
C THR A 260 -16.70 -2.39 2.94
N ARG A 261 -17.20 -3.52 2.44
CA ARG A 261 -17.15 -4.82 3.14
C ARG A 261 -15.72 -5.34 3.31
N ALA A 262 -14.90 -5.27 2.25
CA ALA A 262 -13.48 -5.65 2.33
C ALA A 262 -12.71 -4.79 3.33
N ALA A 263 -12.95 -3.47 3.33
CA ALA A 263 -12.31 -2.54 4.25
C ALA A 263 -12.73 -2.78 5.71
N ALA A 264 -14.02 -3.08 5.96
CA ALA A 264 -14.52 -3.43 7.29
C ALA A 264 -13.81 -4.66 7.87
N LEU A 265 -13.65 -5.73 7.06
CA LEU A 265 -12.87 -6.90 7.46
C LEU A 265 -11.39 -6.57 7.64
N SER A 266 -10.80 -5.84 6.69
CA SER A 266 -9.38 -5.47 6.73
C SER A 266 -9.03 -4.66 7.97
N ARG A 267 -9.89 -3.74 8.41
CA ARG A 267 -9.70 -3.00 9.68
C ARG A 267 -9.61 -3.93 10.87
N LYS A 268 -10.45 -4.98 10.92
CA LYS A 268 -10.47 -5.95 12.02
C LYS A 268 -9.24 -6.86 12.06
N VAL A 269 -8.64 -7.18 10.91
CA VAL A 269 -7.57 -8.19 10.81
C VAL A 269 -6.18 -7.62 10.54
N ASN A 270 -6.07 -6.36 10.10
CA ASN A 270 -4.81 -5.71 9.72
C ASN A 270 -4.45 -4.50 10.58
N ILE A 271 -5.32 -4.07 11.52
CA ILE A 271 -4.99 -3.03 12.49
C ILE A 271 -4.77 -3.69 13.85
N ASN A 272 -3.54 -3.63 14.33
CA ASN A 272 -3.15 -4.11 15.65
C ASN A 272 -3.39 -2.99 16.65
N LEU A 273 -4.52 -3.05 17.36
CA LEU A 273 -4.86 -2.09 18.41
C LEU A 273 -4.08 -2.38 19.67
N LEU A 274 -3.55 -1.33 20.27
CA LEU A 274 -2.80 -1.37 21.52
C LEU A 274 -3.53 -0.50 22.56
N ASP A 275 -3.72 -1.04 23.75
CA ASP A 275 -4.37 -0.33 24.86
C ASP A 275 -3.62 0.94 25.28
N LYS A 276 -2.29 0.95 25.11
CA LYS A 276 -1.40 2.05 25.49
C LYS A 276 -0.38 2.35 24.39
N PRO A 277 0.00 3.62 24.22
CA PRO A 277 1.08 3.99 23.34
C PRO A 277 2.42 3.34 23.74
N ILE A 278 3.25 3.05 22.75
CA ILE A 278 4.55 2.40 22.88
C ILE A 278 5.62 3.46 23.15
N GLN A 279 6.37 3.31 24.24
CA GLN A 279 7.51 4.18 24.54
C GLN A 279 8.74 3.83 23.70
N LYS A 280 8.91 2.54 23.38
CA LYS A 280 10.01 2.06 22.55
C LYS A 280 9.52 0.96 21.60
N ALA A 281 9.68 1.20 20.30
CA ALA A 281 9.47 0.19 19.28
C ALA A 281 10.82 -0.19 18.62
N VAL A 282 10.98 -1.47 18.33
CA VAL A 282 12.09 -2.00 17.53
C VAL A 282 11.51 -2.65 16.30
N VAL A 283 11.88 -2.16 15.13
CA VAL A 283 11.40 -2.67 13.83
C VAL A 283 12.56 -3.27 13.06
N TYR A 284 12.39 -4.48 12.55
CA TYR A 284 13.37 -5.12 11.68
C TYR A 284 12.93 -5.01 10.22
N LEU A 285 13.84 -4.56 9.37
CA LEU A 285 13.66 -4.49 7.93
C LEU A 285 14.45 -5.61 7.26
N ASN A 286 13.74 -6.59 6.69
CA ASN A 286 14.37 -7.69 5.96
C ASN A 286 15.19 -7.13 4.78
N PRO A 287 16.51 -7.46 4.67
CA PRO A 287 17.38 -6.94 3.61
C PRO A 287 16.98 -7.35 2.19
N GLU A 288 16.24 -8.44 2.03
CA GLU A 288 15.73 -8.84 0.71
C GLU A 288 14.55 -7.98 0.24
N GLU A 289 13.79 -7.41 1.18
CA GLU A 289 12.59 -6.61 0.91
C GLU A 289 12.86 -5.10 0.93
N PHE A 290 13.72 -4.64 1.86
CA PHE A 290 13.89 -3.21 2.17
C PHE A 290 15.31 -2.72 1.87
N ARG A 291 15.57 -2.32 0.62
CA ARG A 291 16.86 -1.77 0.20
C ARG A 291 16.92 -0.25 0.14
N SER A 292 15.77 0.41 0.20
CA SER A 292 15.66 1.87 0.22
C SER A 292 14.86 2.36 1.43
N ALA A 293 15.13 3.58 1.90
CA ALA A 293 14.29 4.23 2.91
C ALA A 293 12.89 4.53 2.37
N TRP A 294 12.74 4.69 1.06
CA TRP A 294 11.44 4.82 0.40
C TRP A 294 10.50 3.67 0.77
N LEU A 295 10.98 2.45 0.76
CA LEU A 295 10.23 1.27 1.21
C LEU A 295 10.32 1.08 2.74
N GLY A 296 11.52 1.28 3.30
CA GLY A 296 11.82 1.03 4.72
C GLY A 296 11.07 1.94 5.69
N ASN A 297 10.69 3.15 5.25
CA ASN A 297 9.87 4.05 6.05
C ASN A 297 8.45 3.53 6.35
N LYS A 298 8.08 2.35 5.80
CA LYS A 298 6.96 1.58 6.34
C LYS A 298 7.10 1.35 7.84
N ALA A 299 8.32 1.20 8.35
CA ALA A 299 8.58 1.14 9.78
C ALA A 299 8.02 2.36 10.52
N ILE A 300 8.12 3.55 9.93
CA ILE A 300 7.66 4.81 10.54
C ILE A 300 6.15 4.92 10.42
N TYR A 301 5.61 4.94 9.20
CA TYR A 301 4.20 5.26 9.03
C TYR A 301 3.24 4.13 9.41
N ARG A 302 3.72 2.88 9.56
CA ARG A 302 2.91 1.77 10.06
C ARG A 302 2.87 1.68 11.59
N THR A 303 3.85 2.26 12.29
CA THR A 303 3.92 2.24 13.76
C THR A 303 3.63 3.58 14.41
N ARG A 304 3.68 4.70 13.67
CA ARG A 304 3.59 6.06 14.26
C ARG A 304 2.34 6.31 15.11
N MET A 305 1.21 5.70 14.75
CA MET A 305 -0.02 5.80 15.54
C MET A 305 0.05 5.01 16.85
N ALA A 306 0.96 4.06 16.97
CA ALA A 306 1.22 3.33 18.19
C ALA A 306 2.25 4.03 19.09
N MET A 307 3.10 4.91 18.54
CA MET A 307 4.18 5.56 19.30
C MET A 307 3.66 6.58 20.30
N ALA A 308 4.21 6.55 21.50
CA ALA A 308 4.05 7.59 22.50
C ALA A 308 4.78 8.87 22.10
N ASP A 309 4.30 10.04 22.55
CA ASP A 309 5.03 11.28 22.43
C ASP A 309 6.28 11.20 23.36
N GLY A 310 7.44 11.62 22.83
CA GLY A 310 8.74 11.46 23.48
C GLY A 310 9.30 10.02 23.43
N GLY A 311 8.64 9.08 22.77
CA GLY A 311 9.14 7.71 22.60
C GLY A 311 10.27 7.58 21.58
N GLU A 312 10.77 6.36 21.38
CA GLU A 312 11.82 6.03 20.42
C GLU A 312 11.39 4.90 19.49
N LEU A 313 11.51 5.13 18.18
CA LEU A 313 11.40 4.11 17.14
C LEU A 313 12.80 3.76 16.64
N LEU A 314 13.27 2.56 16.97
CA LEU A 314 14.54 2.04 16.51
C LEU A 314 14.32 1.10 15.31
N ILE A 315 14.98 1.39 14.18
CA ILE A 315 14.82 0.67 12.92
C ILE A 315 16.13 -0.03 12.58
N ILE A 316 16.14 -1.36 12.57
CA ILE A 316 17.27 -2.18 12.19
C ILE A 316 17.14 -2.51 10.71
N ALA A 317 18.02 -1.94 9.88
CA ALA A 317 17.92 -1.94 8.42
C ALA A 317 19.20 -2.44 7.74
N PRO A 318 19.54 -3.74 7.84
CA PRO A 318 20.81 -4.29 7.37
C PRO A 318 21.01 -4.16 5.85
N GLY A 319 19.92 -4.13 5.08
CA GLY A 319 19.94 -4.05 3.62
C GLY A 319 19.79 -2.65 3.04
N LEU A 320 19.79 -1.59 3.87
CA LEU A 320 19.59 -0.22 3.40
C LEU A 320 20.80 0.27 2.58
N GLU A 321 20.55 0.64 1.31
CA GLU A 321 21.58 1.05 0.35
C GLU A 321 21.41 2.51 -0.15
N ARG A 322 20.18 3.06 -0.06
CA ARG A 322 19.81 4.41 -0.54
C ARG A 322 18.52 4.89 0.13
N PHE A 323 18.21 6.16 -0.04
CA PHE A 323 16.96 6.73 0.50
C PHE A 323 15.81 6.70 -0.51
N GLY A 324 16.04 7.16 -1.76
CA GLY A 324 15.04 7.23 -2.81
C GLY A 324 14.95 5.98 -3.69
N GLU A 325 13.89 5.88 -4.49
CA GLU A 325 13.76 4.83 -5.50
C GLU A 325 14.58 5.12 -6.76
N ASP A 326 14.72 6.38 -7.11
CA ASP A 326 15.55 6.86 -8.21
C ASP A 326 16.49 7.98 -7.75
N ALA A 327 17.45 8.34 -8.61
CA ALA A 327 18.47 9.34 -8.30
C ALA A 327 17.89 10.75 -8.04
N GLN A 328 16.77 11.12 -8.68
CA GLN A 328 16.13 12.42 -8.47
C GLN A 328 15.47 12.48 -7.08
N ILE A 329 14.69 11.48 -6.75
CA ILE A 329 14.03 11.37 -5.43
C ILE A 329 15.09 11.27 -4.33
N ASP A 330 16.13 10.47 -4.53
CA ASP A 330 17.25 10.33 -3.58
C ASP A 330 17.94 11.66 -3.30
N SER A 331 18.24 12.43 -4.35
CA SER A 331 18.81 13.78 -4.23
C SER A 331 17.90 14.75 -3.47
N LEU A 332 16.59 14.70 -3.69
CA LEU A 332 15.63 15.54 -2.97
C LEU A 332 15.56 15.18 -1.48
N ILE A 333 15.62 13.89 -1.15
CA ILE A 333 15.66 13.43 0.25
C ILE A 333 16.93 13.93 0.94
N HIS A 334 18.10 13.80 0.31
CA HIS A 334 19.34 14.33 0.87
C HIS A 334 19.33 15.85 1.06
N ARG A 335 18.70 16.59 0.13
CA ARG A 335 18.64 18.07 0.17
C ARG A 335 17.72 18.60 1.25
N TYR A 336 16.54 17.99 1.40
CA TYR A 336 15.46 18.53 2.24
C TYR A 336 15.28 17.79 3.57
N GLY A 337 15.63 16.51 3.60
CA GLY A 337 15.48 15.64 4.76
C GLY A 337 14.02 15.36 5.12
N TYR A 338 13.80 14.41 6.01
CA TYR A 338 12.49 14.10 6.56
C TYR A 338 12.11 15.14 7.61
N ARG A 339 11.05 15.87 7.34
CA ARG A 339 10.63 17.03 8.15
C ARG A 339 9.11 17.01 8.34
N PRO A 340 8.60 17.67 9.41
CA PRO A 340 7.17 17.88 9.61
C PRO A 340 6.47 18.49 8.40
N ALA A 341 5.18 18.16 8.23
CA ALA A 341 4.37 18.60 7.10
C ALA A 341 4.41 20.11 6.89
N GLN A 342 4.32 20.91 7.97
CA GLN A 342 4.38 22.35 7.89
C GLN A 342 5.65 22.85 7.19
N ILE A 343 6.82 22.31 7.56
CA ILE A 343 8.12 22.71 6.99
C ILE A 343 8.19 22.32 5.50
N VAL A 344 7.75 21.13 5.14
CA VAL A 344 7.77 20.66 3.73
C VAL A 344 6.83 21.51 2.88
N CYS A 345 5.61 21.78 3.37
CA CYS A 345 4.64 22.63 2.67
C CYS A 345 5.14 24.07 2.45
N GLU A 346 5.91 24.63 3.37
CA GLU A 346 6.55 25.94 3.19
C GLU A 346 7.67 25.89 2.14
N LYS A 347 8.49 24.83 2.16
CA LYS A 347 9.56 24.65 1.17
C LYS A 347 9.03 24.52 -0.25
N ILE A 348 7.95 23.82 -0.48
CA ILE A 348 7.31 23.69 -1.80
C ILE A 348 6.96 25.06 -2.41
N LYS A 349 6.59 26.05 -1.62
CA LYS A 349 6.25 27.39 -2.11
C LYS A 349 7.45 28.16 -2.69
N THR A 350 8.67 27.79 -2.30
CA THR A 350 9.89 28.52 -2.62
C THR A 350 10.94 27.69 -3.38
N HIS A 351 10.74 26.37 -3.51
CA HIS A 351 11.68 25.46 -4.13
C HIS A 351 11.01 24.67 -5.28
N PRO A 352 11.20 25.14 -6.53
CA PRO A 352 10.54 24.53 -7.70
C PRO A 352 10.85 23.04 -7.89
N ASP A 353 12.07 22.59 -7.61
CA ASP A 353 12.48 21.18 -7.73
C ASP A 353 11.69 20.26 -6.83
N LEU A 354 11.30 20.72 -5.63
CA LEU A 354 10.42 19.97 -4.73
C LEU A 354 8.95 20.10 -5.14
N ALA A 355 8.53 21.28 -5.62
CA ALA A 355 7.17 21.51 -6.12
C ALA A 355 6.84 20.67 -7.35
N ASP A 356 7.82 20.42 -8.23
CA ASP A 356 7.70 19.59 -9.43
C ASP A 356 7.73 18.07 -9.10
N ASN A 357 8.01 17.71 -7.84
CA ASN A 357 8.03 16.33 -7.36
C ASN A 357 7.27 16.16 -6.04
N LEU A 358 5.95 16.30 -6.12
CA LEU A 358 5.07 16.21 -4.96
C LEU A 358 5.06 14.83 -4.30
N CYS A 359 5.40 13.76 -5.05
CA CYS A 359 5.58 12.42 -4.47
C CYS A 359 6.77 12.38 -3.51
N ALA A 360 7.91 12.99 -3.88
CA ALA A 360 9.05 13.13 -2.97
C ALA A 360 8.68 13.97 -1.76
N ALA A 361 8.00 15.10 -1.96
CA ALA A 361 7.52 15.94 -0.86
C ALA A 361 6.62 15.17 0.12
N ALA A 362 5.67 14.38 -0.40
CA ALA A 362 4.84 13.51 0.43
C ALA A 362 5.67 12.50 1.22
N HIS A 363 6.69 11.91 0.60
CA HIS A 363 7.57 10.96 1.26
C HIS A 363 8.40 11.58 2.39
N LEU A 364 8.88 12.83 2.21
CA LEU A 364 9.57 13.57 3.28
C LEU A 364 8.67 13.77 4.51
N ILE A 365 7.38 14.02 4.30
CA ILE A 365 6.39 14.14 5.39
C ILE A 365 6.13 12.77 6.02
N HIS A 366 5.88 11.75 5.21
CA HIS A 366 5.58 10.39 5.68
C HIS A 366 6.71 9.78 6.52
N GLY A 367 7.96 10.06 6.17
CA GLY A 367 9.14 9.62 6.92
C GLY A 367 9.45 10.46 8.16
N SER A 368 8.70 11.52 8.45
CA SER A 368 8.86 12.34 9.64
C SER A 368 8.08 11.77 10.83
N SER A 369 8.54 12.02 12.06
CA SER A 369 7.77 11.75 13.28
C SER A 369 6.81 12.89 13.65
N GLU A 370 6.74 13.95 12.87
CA GLU A 370 6.06 15.23 13.23
C GLU A 370 6.56 15.82 14.55
N GLY A 371 7.81 15.54 14.94
CA GLY A 371 8.39 15.96 16.20
C GLY A 371 7.89 15.22 17.44
N ARG A 372 7.10 14.16 17.27
CA ARG A 372 6.47 13.47 18.39
C ARG A 372 7.37 12.45 19.09
N PHE A 373 8.23 11.75 18.33
CA PHE A 373 9.12 10.71 18.84
C PHE A 373 10.42 10.71 18.05
N THR A 374 11.46 10.14 18.65
CA THR A 374 12.76 9.97 18.01
C THR A 374 12.74 8.80 17.04
N ILE A 375 13.31 8.99 15.85
CA ILE A 375 13.55 7.92 14.87
C ILE A 375 15.04 7.67 14.82
N ARG A 376 15.45 6.45 15.21
CA ARG A 376 16.84 5.99 15.14
C ARG A 376 16.99 4.88 14.12
N TYR A 377 17.77 5.14 13.07
CA TYR A 377 18.12 4.14 12.07
C TYR A 377 19.45 3.45 12.40
N CYS A 378 19.45 2.11 12.36
CA CYS A 378 20.63 1.27 12.44
C CYS A 378 20.86 0.62 11.07
N PRO A 379 21.52 1.31 10.13
CA PRO A 379 21.72 0.80 8.78
C PRO A 379 22.84 -0.22 8.70
N GLY A 380 22.83 -1.05 7.64
CA GLY A 380 24.00 -1.82 7.23
C GLY A 380 25.07 -0.92 6.61
N PRO A 381 26.13 -1.50 6.02
CA PRO A 381 27.29 -0.74 5.52
C PRO A 381 26.99 0.15 4.30
N GLY A 382 25.81 0.01 3.68
CA GLY A 382 25.43 0.77 2.48
C GLY A 382 25.15 2.26 2.72
N ILE A 383 24.87 2.67 3.96
CA ILE A 383 24.57 4.07 4.34
C ILE A 383 25.44 4.47 5.54
N SER A 384 26.09 5.61 5.40
CA SER A 384 26.95 6.13 6.45
C SER A 384 26.18 6.82 7.58
N HIS A 385 26.83 6.95 8.76
CA HIS A 385 26.33 7.73 9.89
C HIS A 385 25.92 9.16 9.47
N ARG A 386 26.79 9.84 8.74
CA ARG A 386 26.57 11.21 8.29
C ARG A 386 25.34 11.35 7.38
N GLU A 387 25.09 10.36 6.52
CA GLU A 387 23.91 10.37 5.64
C GLU A 387 22.62 10.22 6.44
N ILE A 388 22.57 9.31 7.44
CA ILE A 388 21.41 9.16 8.34
C ILE A 388 21.08 10.48 9.05
N GLU A 389 22.10 11.16 9.63
CA GLU A 389 21.87 12.40 10.34
C GLU A 389 21.49 13.56 9.40
N SER A 390 22.05 13.59 8.19
CA SER A 390 21.75 14.64 7.21
C SER A 390 20.28 14.66 6.80
N VAL A 391 19.63 13.50 6.75
CA VAL A 391 18.20 13.39 6.41
C VAL A 391 17.26 13.55 7.62
N GLY A 392 17.80 13.75 8.82
CA GLY A 392 17.03 14.10 10.03
C GLY A 392 16.69 12.92 10.94
N TYR A 393 17.36 11.79 10.79
CA TYR A 393 17.26 10.67 11.71
C TYR A 393 18.46 10.62 12.67
N GLU A 394 18.31 9.96 13.80
CA GLU A 394 19.44 9.60 14.63
C GLU A 394 20.11 8.31 14.11
N TRP A 395 21.43 8.26 14.14
CA TRP A 395 22.16 7.07 13.78
C TRP A 395 22.29 6.11 14.97
N GLY A 396 22.21 4.81 14.71
CA GLY A 396 22.48 3.74 15.63
C GLY A 396 23.43 2.69 15.03
N ASP A 397 24.26 2.09 15.87
CA ASP A 397 25.15 0.98 15.47
C ASP A 397 24.36 -0.31 15.31
N ILE A 398 24.35 -0.86 14.07
CA ILE A 398 23.58 -2.07 13.76
C ILE A 398 24.08 -3.30 14.52
N GLY A 399 25.40 -3.45 14.70
CA GLY A 399 25.98 -4.59 15.44
C GLY A 399 25.53 -4.59 16.90
N LYS A 400 25.57 -3.40 17.55
CA LYS A 400 25.07 -3.23 18.92
C LYS A 400 23.56 -3.48 19.00
N ALA A 401 22.79 -2.99 18.05
CA ALA A 401 21.33 -3.17 18.02
C ALA A 401 20.95 -4.66 17.87
N VAL A 402 21.55 -5.37 16.90
CA VAL A 402 21.30 -6.80 16.68
C VAL A 402 21.69 -7.63 17.89
N ALA A 403 22.87 -7.36 18.50
CA ALA A 403 23.31 -8.06 19.70
C ALA A 403 22.39 -7.80 20.90
N ARG A 404 21.94 -6.54 21.08
CA ARG A 404 21.07 -6.15 22.20
C ARG A 404 19.69 -6.80 22.12
N TYR A 405 19.08 -6.83 20.92
CA TYR A 405 17.70 -7.27 20.75
C TYR A 405 17.55 -8.72 20.30
N ASN A 406 18.65 -9.44 19.96
CA ASN A 406 18.62 -10.85 19.52
C ASN A 406 17.49 -11.16 18.52
N ILE A 407 17.43 -10.37 17.43
CA ILE A 407 16.31 -10.26 16.48
C ILE A 407 15.80 -11.62 15.98
N GLY A 408 16.69 -12.60 15.75
CA GLY A 408 16.31 -13.91 15.20
C GLY A 408 15.38 -14.75 16.08
N ASN A 409 15.24 -14.41 17.37
CA ASN A 409 14.48 -15.20 18.35
C ASN A 409 13.35 -14.39 19.03
N LEU A 410 13.09 -13.14 18.58
CA LEU A 410 12.08 -12.30 19.20
C LEU A 410 10.67 -12.63 18.65
N PRO A 411 9.68 -12.86 19.52
CA PRO A 411 8.29 -12.85 19.12
C PRO A 411 7.84 -11.41 18.82
N GLU A 412 6.95 -11.24 17.84
CA GLU A 412 6.30 -9.97 17.62
C GLU A 412 5.47 -9.53 18.83
N GLY A 413 5.50 -8.25 19.17
CA GLY A 413 4.76 -7.68 20.30
C GLY A 413 5.66 -7.23 21.45
N GLN A 414 5.11 -7.21 22.66
CA GLN A 414 5.82 -6.76 23.88
C GLN A 414 6.93 -7.74 24.28
N ASN A 415 8.12 -7.18 24.49
CA ASN A 415 9.31 -7.91 24.90
C ASN A 415 10.02 -7.17 26.05
N THR A 416 10.90 -7.89 26.72
CA THR A 416 11.81 -7.32 27.72
C THR A 416 13.18 -7.94 27.49
N ASN A 417 14.21 -7.13 27.34
CA ASN A 417 15.57 -7.64 27.20
C ASN A 417 16.21 -7.98 28.57
N SER A 418 17.46 -8.44 28.56
CA SER A 418 18.15 -8.94 29.75
C SER A 418 18.41 -7.85 30.81
N ASP A 419 18.46 -6.57 30.44
CA ASP A 419 18.67 -5.44 31.34
C ASP A 419 17.35 -4.79 31.82
N GLY A 420 16.20 -5.42 31.49
CA GLY A 420 14.88 -4.98 31.95
C GLY A 420 14.21 -3.91 31.07
N GLU A 421 14.81 -3.50 29.96
CA GLU A 421 14.17 -2.58 29.02
C GLU A 421 12.97 -3.25 28.36
N LYS A 422 11.82 -2.58 28.43
CA LYS A 422 10.58 -3.00 27.74
C LYS A 422 10.50 -2.33 26.39
N PHE A 423 10.22 -3.11 25.34
CA PHE A 423 10.04 -2.63 23.98
C PHE A 423 9.00 -3.44 23.22
N PHE A 424 8.46 -2.87 22.17
CA PHE A 424 7.55 -3.54 21.25
C PHE A 424 8.31 -3.92 19.99
N PHE A 425 8.32 -5.19 19.62
CA PHE A 425 9.00 -5.67 18.41
C PHE A 425 8.01 -5.81 17.25
N VAL A 426 8.38 -5.26 16.10
CA VAL A 426 7.67 -5.42 14.82
C VAL A 426 8.60 -6.15 13.85
N GLN A 427 8.22 -7.37 13.51
CA GLN A 427 9.04 -8.24 12.66
C GLN A 427 9.05 -7.81 11.19
N ASN A 428 7.87 -7.41 10.65
CA ASN A 428 7.76 -6.89 9.29
C ASN A 428 6.67 -5.80 9.22
N PRO A 429 7.05 -4.53 9.02
CA PRO A 429 6.09 -3.43 9.01
C PRO A 429 5.19 -3.41 7.76
N ALA A 430 5.49 -4.20 6.72
CA ALA A 430 4.63 -4.28 5.53
C ALA A 430 3.31 -5.04 5.78
N LEU A 431 3.24 -5.84 6.85
CA LEU A 431 2.14 -6.79 7.08
C LEU A 431 1.05 -6.26 8.01
N GLY A 432 1.24 -5.12 8.66
CA GLY A 432 0.26 -4.60 9.61
C GLY A 432 0.23 -3.07 9.72
N LEU A 433 -0.69 -2.60 10.53
CA LEU A 433 -0.75 -1.25 11.06
C LEU A 433 -0.87 -1.38 12.58
N TRP A 434 -0.05 -0.67 13.33
CA TRP A 434 -0.10 -0.61 14.79
C TRP A 434 -0.59 0.76 15.22
N ALA A 435 -1.60 0.80 16.08
CA ALA A 435 -2.18 2.03 16.56
C ALA A 435 -2.58 1.91 18.05
N ALA A 436 -2.32 2.93 18.84
CA ALA A 436 -2.92 3.05 20.14
C ALA A 436 -4.40 3.45 19.99
N GLU A 437 -5.26 2.85 20.79
CA GLU A 437 -6.72 3.01 20.69
C GLU A 437 -7.14 4.48 20.71
N ASN A 438 -6.58 5.27 21.62
CA ASN A 438 -6.85 6.70 21.73
C ASN A 438 -6.48 7.52 20.49
N ARG A 439 -5.47 7.08 19.71
CA ARG A 439 -5.04 7.73 18.46
C ARG A 439 -5.98 7.40 17.31
N LEU A 440 -6.46 6.15 17.24
CA LEU A 440 -7.39 5.73 16.20
C LEU A 440 -8.78 6.36 16.39
N LEU A 441 -9.23 6.53 17.63
CA LEU A 441 -10.51 7.18 17.97
C LEU A 441 -10.52 8.69 17.64
N GLN A 442 -9.37 9.35 17.59
CA GLN A 442 -9.27 10.75 17.17
C GLN A 442 -9.58 10.95 15.68
N GLN A 443 -9.49 9.91 14.85
CA GLN A 443 -9.88 9.96 13.44
C GLN A 443 -11.39 10.02 13.22
N CYS A 444 -12.17 9.63 14.21
CA CYS A 444 -13.64 9.55 14.13
C CYS A 444 -14.35 10.81 14.64
N LYS A 445 -13.58 11.83 15.08
CA LYS A 445 -14.07 13.14 15.49
C LYS A 445 -13.71 14.19 14.43
#